data_9b3455da2aaa9d21eb66b41ca7a29b83
#
_entry.id   9b3455da2aaa9d21eb66b41ca7a29b83
#
_cell.length_a   1.000
_cell.length_b   1.000
_cell.length_c   1.000
_cell.angle_alpha   90.00
_cell.angle_beta   90.00
_cell.angle_gamma   90.00
#
_symmetry.space_group_name_H-M   'P 1'
#
loop_
_entity.id
_entity.type
_entity.pdbx_description
1 polymer ?
#
loop_
_entity_poly.entity_id
_entity_poly.type
_entity_poly.pdbx_seq_one_letter_code
_entity_poly.pdbx_strand_id
1 'polypeptide(L)'
;MNSLPMCIDELQIQSSAGIKDFDKIIYQLTEGIGRTRGAKTGGLQRVLTWKNCFITNGEMPITNASSGGGAVNRIIEFECTEKVYSDLVGLCAVLNSNFGFAGREFVEYLQSEGACERVNAVQKEFYRELLKSDSTDKQAASASALLAADCIATELIFKDGNALTVADMAEIMTKKSEVDVNARALEYIYELVERNPIHFRPDEYGTYKAEIWGKLEYGDIYIIKSVFDREMSIAGFNSTEFMAWANRNGVLLSDNGRRTKKARIANSTVNTVCIRRNQTDIEALNVYTDDDDLPM
;
A
#
# COMPACT_ATOMS: atom_id res chain seq x y z
N MET A 1 -19.76 -11.39 -14.00
CA MET A 1 -18.53 -11.71 -14.76
C MET A 1 -17.56 -12.34 -13.81
N ASN A 2 -17.18 -13.60 -14.01
CA ASN A 2 -16.40 -14.32 -12.99
C ASN A 2 -15.01 -14.78 -13.49
N SER A 3 -14.56 -14.36 -14.67
CA SER A 3 -13.32 -14.90 -15.24
C SER A 3 -12.57 -13.96 -16.17
N LEU A 4 -13.18 -12.88 -16.64
CA LEU A 4 -12.51 -11.91 -17.49
C LEU A 4 -12.04 -10.72 -16.67
N PRO A 5 -10.87 -10.15 -16.93
CA PRO A 5 -10.43 -8.91 -16.28
C PRO A 5 -11.40 -7.77 -16.63
N MET A 6 -11.57 -6.85 -15.71
CA MET A 6 -12.39 -5.66 -15.89
C MET A 6 -11.47 -4.43 -15.88
N CYS A 7 -11.47 -3.71 -17.01
CA CYS A 7 -10.73 -2.45 -17.11
C CYS A 7 -11.64 -1.30 -16.64
N ILE A 8 -11.13 -0.46 -15.76
CA ILE A 8 -11.80 0.74 -15.25
C ILE A 8 -10.88 1.91 -15.55
N ASP A 9 -11.30 2.74 -16.50
CA ASP A 9 -10.56 3.93 -16.92
C ASP A 9 -10.79 5.07 -15.93
N GLU A 10 -9.72 5.80 -15.61
CA GLU A 10 -9.75 7.01 -14.77
C GLU A 10 -10.54 6.84 -13.45
N LEU A 11 -10.21 5.81 -12.68
CA LEU A 11 -10.93 5.51 -11.43
C LEU A 11 -11.00 6.71 -10.48
N GLN A 12 -10.01 7.60 -10.48
CA GLN A 12 -9.98 8.80 -9.64
C GLN A 12 -11.03 9.86 -10.01
N ILE A 13 -11.63 9.87 -11.19
CA ILE A 13 -12.75 10.77 -11.51
C ILE A 13 -13.93 10.54 -10.56
N GLN A 14 -14.05 9.34 -10.02
CA GLN A 14 -15.00 9.03 -8.96
C GLN A 14 -14.78 9.88 -7.69
N SER A 15 -13.57 10.41 -7.47
CA SER A 15 -13.27 11.29 -6.33
C SER A 15 -13.99 12.64 -6.41
N SER A 16 -14.25 13.15 -7.62
CA SER A 16 -15.05 14.36 -7.85
C SER A 16 -16.52 14.22 -7.46
N ALA A 17 -17.01 12.98 -7.35
CA ALA A 17 -18.35 12.63 -6.89
C ALA A 17 -18.44 12.49 -5.33
N GLY A 18 -17.41 12.94 -4.58
CA GLY A 18 -17.41 12.92 -3.11
C GLY A 18 -16.83 11.65 -2.48
N ILE A 19 -16.22 10.76 -3.26
CA ILE A 19 -15.50 9.61 -2.75
C ILE A 19 -14.08 10.07 -2.40
N LYS A 20 -13.84 10.33 -1.11
CA LYS A 20 -12.52 10.71 -0.57
C LYS A 20 -11.67 9.51 -0.13
N ASP A 21 -12.21 8.31 -0.17
CA ASP A 21 -11.65 7.12 0.46
C ASP A 21 -11.62 5.98 -0.56
N PHE A 22 -10.54 5.91 -1.33
CA PHE A 22 -10.31 4.84 -2.29
C PHE A 22 -10.10 3.49 -1.62
N ASP A 23 -9.67 3.45 -0.37
CA ASP A 23 -9.52 2.21 0.38
C ASP A 23 -10.82 1.40 0.37
N LYS A 24 -11.96 2.05 0.54
CA LYS A 24 -13.28 1.39 0.46
C LYS A 24 -13.57 0.77 -0.90
N ILE A 25 -13.15 1.45 -1.97
CA ILE A 25 -13.32 0.92 -3.33
C ILE A 25 -12.44 -0.31 -3.51
N ILE A 26 -11.16 -0.22 -3.10
CA ILE A 26 -10.21 -1.32 -3.15
C ILE A 26 -10.78 -2.55 -2.42
N TYR A 27 -11.23 -2.37 -1.18
CA TYR A 27 -11.84 -3.46 -0.41
C TYR A 27 -13.06 -4.04 -1.11
N GLN A 28 -13.98 -3.22 -1.61
CA GLN A 28 -15.20 -3.69 -2.29
C GLN A 28 -14.88 -4.48 -3.56
N LEU A 29 -13.95 -3.99 -4.38
CA LEU A 29 -13.56 -4.68 -5.61
C LEU A 29 -12.88 -6.02 -5.31
N THR A 30 -11.98 -6.04 -4.32
CA THR A 30 -11.16 -7.22 -4.01
C THR A 30 -11.85 -8.26 -3.13
N GLU A 31 -12.95 -7.92 -2.43
CA GLU A 31 -13.75 -8.88 -1.66
C GLU A 31 -14.50 -9.89 -2.55
N GLY A 32 -14.76 -9.54 -3.80
CA GLY A 32 -15.46 -10.43 -4.74
C GLY A 32 -16.94 -10.65 -4.42
N ILE A 33 -17.51 -9.84 -3.50
CA ILE A 33 -18.91 -9.95 -3.08
C ILE A 33 -19.57 -8.56 -2.98
N GLY A 34 -20.75 -8.44 -3.54
CA GLY A 34 -21.53 -7.20 -3.50
C GLY A 34 -22.19 -6.94 -2.14
N ARG A 35 -22.64 -5.71 -1.95
CA ARG A 35 -23.34 -5.32 -0.73
C ARG A 35 -24.67 -6.07 -0.58
N THR A 36 -24.95 -6.57 0.61
CA THR A 36 -26.25 -7.12 0.97
C THR A 36 -27.29 -6.00 1.06
N ARG A 37 -28.41 -6.16 0.37
CA ARG A 37 -29.51 -5.19 0.37
C ARG A 37 -30.83 -5.90 0.69
N GLY A 38 -31.72 -5.23 1.42
CA GLY A 38 -33.07 -5.69 1.64
C GLY A 38 -33.89 -5.69 0.33
N ALA A 39 -34.74 -6.69 0.13
CA ALA A 39 -35.68 -6.71 -0.97
C ALA A 39 -36.97 -5.94 -0.58
N LYS A 40 -37.58 -5.24 -1.56
CA LYS A 40 -38.84 -4.50 -1.34
C LYS A 40 -40.01 -5.40 -0.88
N THR A 41 -39.91 -6.69 -1.23
CA THR A 41 -40.92 -7.71 -0.90
C THR A 41 -40.63 -8.46 0.41
N GLY A 42 -39.62 -8.03 1.18
CA GLY A 42 -39.12 -8.71 2.38
C GLY A 42 -37.97 -9.68 2.04
N GLY A 43 -37.08 -9.92 3.01
CA GLY A 43 -35.87 -10.74 2.84
C GLY A 43 -34.70 -9.97 2.20
N LEU A 44 -33.72 -10.69 1.69
CA LEU A 44 -32.50 -10.14 1.10
C LEU A 44 -32.53 -10.28 -0.42
N GLN A 45 -31.99 -9.28 -1.10
CA GLN A 45 -31.72 -9.38 -2.54
C GLN A 45 -30.57 -10.37 -2.79
N ARG A 46 -30.55 -10.99 -3.99
CA ARG A 46 -29.43 -11.82 -4.41
C ARG A 46 -28.14 -11.01 -4.40
N VAL A 47 -27.19 -11.43 -3.61
CA VAL A 47 -25.86 -10.81 -3.57
C VAL A 47 -25.08 -11.23 -4.82
N LEU A 48 -24.57 -10.25 -5.54
CA LEU A 48 -23.71 -10.49 -6.70
C LEU A 48 -22.30 -10.85 -6.23
N THR A 49 -21.68 -11.80 -6.91
CA THR A 49 -20.29 -12.19 -6.64
C THR A 49 -19.47 -12.10 -7.93
N TRP A 50 -18.17 -11.87 -7.78
CA TRP A 50 -17.22 -11.88 -8.89
C TRP A 50 -15.87 -12.47 -8.44
N LYS A 51 -15.12 -13.00 -9.40
CA LYS A 51 -13.76 -13.52 -9.25
C LYS A 51 -13.00 -13.14 -10.50
N ASN A 52 -12.42 -11.96 -10.52
CA ASN A 52 -11.69 -11.43 -11.67
C ASN A 52 -10.63 -10.44 -11.20
N CYS A 53 -9.68 -10.14 -12.07
CA CYS A 53 -8.74 -9.08 -11.91
C CYS A 53 -9.38 -7.75 -12.34
N PHE A 54 -9.06 -6.66 -11.62
CA PHE A 54 -9.38 -5.29 -12.01
C PHE A 54 -8.11 -4.61 -12.48
N ILE A 55 -8.15 -3.98 -13.64
CA ILE A 55 -7.07 -3.16 -14.19
C ILE A 55 -7.58 -1.73 -14.19
N THR A 56 -6.88 -0.85 -13.52
CA THR A 56 -7.25 0.57 -13.46
C THR A 56 -6.08 1.42 -13.91
N ASN A 57 -6.37 2.57 -14.48
CA ASN A 57 -5.39 3.61 -14.78
C ASN A 57 -5.85 4.94 -14.19
N GLY A 58 -4.96 5.92 -14.18
CA GLY A 58 -5.25 7.28 -13.73
C GLY A 58 -4.02 8.16 -13.70
N GLU A 59 -4.23 9.46 -13.51
CA GLU A 59 -3.16 10.46 -13.42
C GLU A 59 -2.49 10.50 -12.04
N MET A 60 -3.11 9.90 -11.04
CA MET A 60 -2.63 9.89 -9.65
C MET A 60 -2.74 8.48 -9.06
N PRO A 61 -1.87 8.13 -8.10
CA PRO A 61 -2.00 6.87 -7.36
C PRO A 61 -3.37 6.75 -6.68
N ILE A 62 -3.88 5.51 -6.58
CA ILE A 62 -5.12 5.21 -5.83
C ILE A 62 -4.84 5.14 -4.34
N THR A 63 -3.62 4.74 -3.97
CA THR A 63 -3.15 4.74 -2.58
C THR A 63 -2.41 6.01 -2.25
N ASN A 64 -2.38 6.36 -0.97
CA ASN A 64 -1.65 7.51 -0.45
C ASN A 64 -0.96 7.13 0.88
N ALA A 65 -0.18 8.06 1.44
CA ALA A 65 0.57 7.82 2.66
C ALA A 65 -0.27 7.35 3.85
N SER A 66 -1.56 7.72 3.91
CA SER A 66 -2.47 7.32 4.98
C SER A 66 -3.36 6.12 4.65
N SER A 67 -3.27 5.56 3.43
CA SER A 67 -4.04 4.38 3.04
C SER A 67 -3.76 3.20 3.96
N GLY A 68 -4.80 2.49 4.37
CA GLY A 68 -4.68 1.32 5.23
C GLY A 68 -3.83 0.22 4.60
N GLY A 69 -2.96 -0.42 5.38
CA GLY A 69 -2.08 -1.49 4.88
C GLY A 69 -2.83 -2.63 4.19
N GLY A 70 -4.08 -2.89 4.63
CA GLY A 70 -4.94 -3.87 3.98
C GLY A 70 -5.38 -3.49 2.57
N ALA A 71 -5.53 -2.19 2.24
CA ALA A 71 -5.83 -1.70 0.90
C ALA A 71 -4.58 -1.77 0.02
N VAL A 72 -3.47 -1.20 0.51
CA VAL A 72 -2.16 -1.22 -0.16
C VAL A 72 -1.75 -2.65 -0.55
N ASN A 73 -1.96 -3.60 0.34
CA ASN A 73 -1.59 -5.00 0.16
C ASN A 73 -2.43 -5.77 -0.89
N ARG A 74 -3.53 -5.17 -1.38
CA ARG A 74 -4.44 -5.78 -2.35
C ARG A 74 -4.23 -5.32 -3.79
N ILE A 75 -3.36 -4.35 -3.99
CA ILE A 75 -3.09 -3.78 -5.31
C ILE A 75 -1.60 -3.88 -5.63
N ILE A 76 -1.31 -3.97 -6.92
CA ILE A 76 0.03 -3.73 -7.46
C ILE A 76 -0.11 -2.45 -8.27
N GLU A 77 0.57 -1.40 -7.83
CA GLU A 77 0.50 -0.05 -8.39
C GLU A 77 1.88 0.38 -8.84
N PHE A 78 1.99 0.88 -10.06
CA PHE A 78 3.25 1.38 -10.61
C PHE A 78 3.01 2.56 -11.53
N GLU A 79 4.03 3.41 -11.65
CA GLU A 79 4.00 4.59 -12.50
C GLU A 79 4.54 4.27 -13.89
N CYS A 80 3.81 4.64 -14.93
CA CYS A 80 4.26 4.55 -16.31
C CYS A 80 4.94 5.86 -16.71
N THR A 81 6.26 5.92 -16.58
CA THR A 81 7.05 7.13 -16.84
C THR A 81 7.45 7.29 -18.30
N GLU A 82 7.47 6.21 -19.06
CA GLU A 82 7.96 6.18 -20.44
C GLU A 82 6.85 5.87 -21.44
N LYS A 83 6.98 6.47 -22.61
CA LYS A 83 6.12 6.19 -23.74
C LYS A 83 6.55 4.87 -24.39
N VAL A 84 5.83 3.79 -24.13
CA VAL A 84 6.17 2.44 -24.60
C VAL A 84 6.04 2.30 -26.12
N TYR A 85 5.10 3.05 -26.76
CA TYR A 85 4.83 2.96 -28.19
C TYR A 85 4.94 4.31 -28.88
N SER A 86 5.64 4.35 -30.01
CA SER A 86 5.78 5.56 -30.84
C SER A 86 4.56 5.80 -31.72
N ASP A 87 3.92 4.75 -32.23
CA ASP A 87 2.73 4.79 -33.10
C ASP A 87 1.52 4.12 -32.42
N LEU A 88 0.80 4.90 -31.63
CA LEU A 88 -0.43 4.45 -30.98
C LEU A 88 -1.58 4.18 -31.95
N VAL A 89 -1.67 4.95 -33.04
CA VAL A 89 -2.75 4.81 -34.03
C VAL A 89 -2.60 3.51 -34.79
N GLY A 90 -1.40 3.21 -35.26
CA GLY A 90 -1.09 1.94 -35.92
C GLY A 90 -1.28 0.76 -34.99
N LEU A 91 -0.85 0.86 -33.73
CA LEU A 91 -1.09 -0.18 -32.72
C LEU A 91 -2.59 -0.43 -32.50
N CYS A 92 -3.40 0.61 -32.32
CA CYS A 92 -4.84 0.47 -32.16
C CYS A 92 -5.50 -0.19 -33.37
N ALA A 93 -5.08 0.15 -34.58
CA ALA A 93 -5.60 -0.47 -35.82
C ALA A 93 -5.29 -1.96 -35.87
N VAL A 94 -4.05 -2.36 -35.48
CA VAL A 94 -3.64 -3.77 -35.40
C VAL A 94 -4.46 -4.51 -34.34
N LEU A 95 -4.60 -3.95 -33.15
CA LEU A 95 -5.36 -4.57 -32.05
C LEU A 95 -6.83 -4.73 -32.39
N ASN A 96 -7.45 -3.75 -33.04
CA ASN A 96 -8.85 -3.81 -33.46
C ASN A 96 -9.12 -4.88 -34.55
N SER A 97 -8.09 -5.26 -35.28
CA SER A 97 -8.19 -6.31 -36.34
C SER A 97 -7.71 -7.67 -35.85
N ASN A 98 -6.97 -7.74 -34.75
CA ASN A 98 -6.30 -8.95 -34.27
C ASN A 98 -6.48 -9.12 -32.76
N PHE A 99 -7.70 -9.34 -32.31
CA PHE A 99 -8.00 -9.53 -30.89
C PHE A 99 -8.54 -10.94 -30.59
N GLY A 100 -8.33 -11.38 -29.36
CA GLY A 100 -8.94 -12.59 -28.80
C GLY A 100 -8.20 -13.89 -29.09
N PHE A 101 -7.16 -13.91 -29.95
CA PHE A 101 -6.45 -15.12 -30.32
C PHE A 101 -5.65 -15.71 -29.15
N ALA A 102 -4.76 -14.94 -28.55
CA ALA A 102 -3.89 -15.38 -27.44
C ALA A 102 -4.70 -15.86 -26.24
N GLY A 103 -5.74 -15.11 -25.85
CA GLY A 103 -6.60 -15.48 -24.73
C GLY A 103 -7.36 -16.79 -24.98
N ARG A 104 -7.79 -17.06 -26.22
CA ARG A 104 -8.43 -18.28 -26.58
C ARG A 104 -7.48 -19.47 -26.47
N GLU A 105 -6.29 -19.38 -27.05
CA GLU A 105 -5.25 -20.41 -26.96
C GLU A 105 -4.87 -20.71 -25.52
N PHE A 106 -4.75 -19.66 -24.70
CA PHE A 106 -4.44 -19.82 -23.28
C PHE A 106 -5.54 -20.58 -22.53
N VAL A 107 -6.82 -20.28 -22.79
CA VAL A 107 -7.95 -20.99 -22.17
C VAL A 107 -8.02 -22.46 -22.67
N GLU A 108 -7.79 -22.70 -23.94
CA GLU A 108 -7.74 -24.06 -24.52
C GLU A 108 -6.60 -24.86 -23.85
N TYR A 109 -5.45 -24.26 -23.65
CA TYR A 109 -4.35 -24.88 -22.88
C TYR A 109 -4.78 -25.22 -21.45
N LEU A 110 -5.38 -24.27 -20.71
CA LEU A 110 -5.83 -24.49 -19.33
C LEU A 110 -6.84 -25.63 -19.18
N GLN A 111 -7.58 -25.96 -20.24
CA GLN A 111 -8.52 -27.07 -20.28
C GLN A 111 -7.85 -28.42 -20.59
N SER A 112 -6.58 -28.42 -21.00
CA SER A 112 -5.85 -29.65 -21.26
C SER A 112 -5.47 -30.39 -19.99
N GLU A 113 -5.29 -31.70 -20.08
CA GLU A 113 -4.89 -32.56 -18.95
C GLU A 113 -3.53 -32.14 -18.40
N GLY A 114 -3.44 -31.99 -17.07
CA GLY A 114 -2.22 -31.61 -16.38
C GLY A 114 -1.86 -30.11 -16.42
N ALA A 115 -2.59 -29.28 -17.20
CA ALA A 115 -2.26 -27.86 -17.32
C ALA A 115 -2.43 -27.09 -16.01
N CYS A 116 -3.51 -27.34 -15.29
CA CYS A 116 -3.76 -26.67 -14.00
C CYS A 116 -2.69 -27.03 -12.95
N GLU A 117 -2.28 -28.29 -12.90
CA GLU A 117 -1.22 -28.77 -12.03
C GLU A 117 0.10 -28.08 -12.35
N ARG A 118 0.42 -27.93 -13.64
CA ARG A 118 1.63 -27.24 -14.10
C ARG A 118 1.60 -25.75 -13.72
N VAL A 119 0.52 -25.04 -14.01
CA VAL A 119 0.37 -23.62 -13.66
C VAL A 119 0.51 -23.42 -12.15
N ASN A 120 -0.13 -24.26 -11.35
CA ASN A 120 -0.04 -24.22 -9.88
C ASN A 120 1.39 -24.52 -9.39
N ALA A 121 2.12 -25.41 -10.05
CA ALA A 121 3.51 -25.70 -9.67
C ALA A 121 4.42 -24.48 -9.95
N VAL A 122 4.31 -23.88 -11.14
CA VAL A 122 5.04 -22.67 -11.54
C VAL A 122 4.70 -21.51 -10.61
N GLN A 123 3.42 -21.28 -10.30
CA GLN A 123 2.99 -20.24 -9.37
C GLN A 123 3.61 -20.44 -7.96
N LYS A 124 3.62 -21.67 -7.44
CA LYS A 124 4.21 -21.97 -6.13
C LYS A 124 5.73 -21.71 -6.11
N GLU A 125 6.41 -21.94 -7.20
CA GLU A 125 7.84 -21.64 -7.33
C GLU A 125 8.07 -20.12 -7.26
N PHE A 126 7.39 -19.33 -8.09
CA PHE A 126 7.46 -17.87 -8.05
C PHE A 126 7.06 -17.30 -6.69
N TYR A 127 6.01 -17.83 -6.06
CA TYR A 127 5.60 -17.40 -4.74
C TYR A 127 6.72 -17.57 -3.70
N ARG A 128 7.39 -18.73 -3.68
CA ARG A 128 8.51 -18.99 -2.76
C ARG A 128 9.69 -18.06 -3.01
N GLU A 129 9.97 -17.73 -4.28
CA GLU A 129 11.06 -16.80 -4.63
C GLU A 129 10.70 -15.38 -4.20
N LEU A 130 9.47 -14.92 -4.45
CA LEU A 130 9.00 -13.59 -4.04
C LEU A 130 9.00 -13.41 -2.53
N LEU A 131 8.74 -14.45 -1.75
CA LEU A 131 8.82 -14.37 -0.28
C LEU A 131 10.22 -14.18 0.27
N LYS A 132 11.27 -14.42 -0.53
CA LYS A 132 12.66 -14.10 -0.15
C LYS A 132 12.97 -12.61 -0.28
N SER A 133 12.14 -11.86 -1.00
CA SER A 133 12.22 -10.40 -1.11
C SER A 133 11.45 -9.73 0.04
N ASP A 134 11.58 -8.40 0.17
CA ASP A 134 10.83 -7.60 1.13
C ASP A 134 9.37 -7.39 0.68
N SER A 135 8.63 -8.51 0.51
CA SER A 135 7.22 -8.49 0.08
C SER A 135 6.32 -9.16 1.11
N THR A 136 5.05 -8.74 1.15
CA THR A 136 4.05 -9.41 1.97
C THR A 136 3.49 -10.65 1.27
N ASP A 137 2.93 -11.60 2.02
CA ASP A 137 2.31 -12.81 1.48
C ASP A 137 1.22 -12.52 0.44
N LYS A 138 0.43 -11.46 0.65
CA LYS A 138 -0.64 -11.08 -0.28
C LYS A 138 -0.11 -10.53 -1.59
N GLN A 139 0.90 -9.66 -1.51
CA GLN A 139 1.60 -9.13 -2.69
C GLN A 139 2.27 -10.28 -3.46
N ALA A 140 3.02 -11.14 -2.76
CA ALA A 140 3.68 -12.30 -3.34
C ALA A 140 2.68 -13.26 -4.02
N ALA A 141 1.53 -13.50 -3.39
CA ALA A 141 0.49 -14.37 -3.98
C ALA A 141 -0.09 -13.79 -5.27
N SER A 142 -0.37 -12.48 -5.31
CA SER A 142 -0.88 -11.81 -6.51
C SER A 142 0.17 -11.78 -7.62
N ALA A 143 1.39 -11.37 -7.29
CA ALA A 143 2.50 -11.29 -8.23
C ALA A 143 2.87 -12.66 -8.82
N SER A 144 2.91 -13.72 -7.99
CA SER A 144 3.21 -15.07 -8.47
C SER A 144 2.19 -15.59 -9.47
N ALA A 145 0.91 -15.21 -9.35
CA ALA A 145 -0.12 -15.57 -10.31
C ALA A 145 0.11 -14.88 -11.67
N LEU A 146 0.52 -13.59 -11.65
CA LEU A 146 0.85 -12.86 -12.86
C LEU A 146 2.09 -13.45 -13.55
N LEU A 147 3.17 -13.70 -12.79
CA LEU A 147 4.39 -14.31 -13.32
C LEU A 147 4.14 -15.70 -13.90
N ALA A 148 3.32 -16.52 -13.24
CA ALA A 148 2.99 -17.84 -13.76
C ALA A 148 2.19 -17.77 -15.07
N ALA A 149 1.22 -16.86 -15.16
CA ALA A 149 0.45 -16.65 -16.37
C ALA A 149 1.32 -16.15 -17.52
N ASP A 150 2.20 -15.19 -17.26
CA ASP A 150 3.12 -14.63 -18.24
C ASP A 150 4.14 -15.68 -18.72
N CYS A 151 4.75 -16.42 -17.81
CA CYS A 151 5.69 -17.51 -18.13
C CYS A 151 5.06 -18.54 -19.08
N ILE A 152 3.85 -19.00 -18.76
CA ILE A 152 3.12 -19.98 -19.59
C ILE A 152 2.71 -19.37 -20.94
N ALA A 153 2.23 -18.12 -20.95
CA ALA A 153 1.85 -17.44 -22.18
C ALA A 153 3.08 -17.20 -23.10
N THR A 154 4.19 -16.78 -22.53
CA THR A 154 5.44 -16.57 -23.26
C THR A 154 5.94 -17.89 -23.88
N GLU A 155 5.91 -18.99 -23.14
CA GLU A 155 6.37 -20.28 -23.63
C GLU A 155 5.49 -20.84 -24.75
N LEU A 156 4.17 -20.77 -24.58
CA LEU A 156 3.24 -21.49 -25.46
C LEU A 156 2.72 -20.64 -26.62
N ILE A 157 2.49 -19.35 -26.38
CA ILE A 157 1.79 -18.46 -27.31
C ILE A 157 2.77 -17.51 -27.98
N PHE A 158 3.44 -16.66 -27.20
CA PHE A 158 4.29 -15.60 -27.75
C PHE A 158 5.63 -16.14 -28.29
N LYS A 159 6.24 -17.09 -27.60
CA LYS A 159 7.50 -17.78 -27.98
C LYS A 159 8.66 -16.83 -28.28
N ASP A 160 8.64 -15.68 -27.62
CA ASP A 160 9.62 -14.60 -27.81
C ASP A 160 10.75 -14.61 -26.75
N GLY A 161 10.62 -15.43 -25.70
CA GLY A 161 11.59 -15.57 -24.64
C GLY A 161 11.60 -14.40 -23.64
N ASN A 162 10.64 -13.48 -23.70
CA ASN A 162 10.58 -12.26 -22.90
C ASN A 162 9.63 -12.38 -21.70
N ALA A 163 9.67 -13.50 -20.99
CA ALA A 163 8.88 -13.66 -19.76
C ALA A 163 9.37 -12.73 -18.66
N LEU A 164 8.43 -12.17 -17.91
CA LEU A 164 8.70 -11.38 -16.70
C LEU A 164 9.47 -12.23 -15.67
N THR A 165 10.39 -11.59 -14.97
CA THR A 165 11.18 -12.21 -13.92
C THR A 165 10.69 -11.82 -12.53
N VAL A 166 11.15 -12.54 -11.51
CA VAL A 166 10.93 -12.18 -10.10
C VAL A 166 11.49 -10.79 -9.79
N ALA A 167 12.62 -10.42 -10.41
CA ALA A 167 13.25 -9.11 -10.21
C ALA A 167 12.37 -7.98 -10.75
N ASP A 168 11.85 -8.12 -11.97
CA ASP A 168 10.95 -7.13 -12.59
C ASP A 168 9.71 -6.92 -11.72
N MET A 169 9.14 -8.00 -11.18
CA MET A 169 7.97 -7.91 -10.33
C MET A 169 8.28 -7.30 -8.96
N ALA A 170 9.46 -7.59 -8.38
CA ALA A 170 9.87 -7.05 -7.10
C ALA A 170 10.08 -5.52 -7.13
N GLU A 171 10.41 -4.95 -8.30
CA GLU A 171 10.56 -3.50 -8.47
C GLU A 171 9.23 -2.75 -8.34
N ILE A 172 8.12 -3.37 -8.74
CA ILE A 172 6.78 -2.74 -8.71
C ILE A 172 5.93 -3.17 -7.51
N MET A 173 6.42 -4.12 -6.71
CA MET A 173 5.69 -4.57 -5.51
C MET A 173 5.92 -3.63 -4.34
N THR A 174 4.88 -3.44 -3.54
CA THR A 174 4.98 -2.68 -2.28
C THR A 174 5.76 -3.47 -1.23
N LYS A 175 6.76 -2.84 -0.61
CA LYS A 175 7.56 -3.44 0.46
C LYS A 175 6.76 -3.58 1.75
N LYS A 176 7.18 -4.51 2.63
CA LYS A 176 6.53 -4.70 3.96
C LYS A 176 6.50 -3.40 4.77
N SER A 177 7.59 -2.65 4.78
CA SER A 177 7.68 -1.36 5.47
C SER A 177 6.70 -0.32 4.94
N GLU A 178 6.43 -0.33 3.64
CA GLU A 178 5.49 0.58 2.98
C GLU A 178 4.03 0.20 3.23
N VAL A 179 3.76 -1.04 3.62
CA VAL A 179 2.40 -1.51 3.97
C VAL A 179 2.01 -1.05 5.38
N ASP A 180 2.97 -0.94 6.33
CA ASP A 180 2.66 -0.52 7.70
C ASP A 180 2.37 0.99 7.76
N VAL A 181 1.10 1.33 7.97
CA VAL A 181 0.64 2.71 8.10
C VAL A 181 1.31 3.47 9.25
N ASN A 182 1.71 2.76 10.33
CA ASN A 182 2.36 3.40 11.46
C ASN A 182 3.86 3.63 11.20
N ALA A 183 4.51 2.76 10.42
CA ALA A 183 5.87 3.01 9.95
C ALA A 183 5.92 4.26 9.06
N ARG A 184 4.98 4.38 8.11
CA ARG A 184 4.82 5.60 7.27
C ARG A 184 4.51 6.84 8.10
N ALA A 185 3.69 6.71 9.16
CA ALA A 185 3.42 7.81 10.07
C ALA A 185 4.68 8.24 10.84
N LEU A 186 5.58 7.31 11.17
CA LEU A 186 6.86 7.63 11.80
C LEU A 186 7.78 8.39 10.84
N GLU A 187 7.88 7.94 9.60
CA GLU A 187 8.63 8.65 8.55
C GLU A 187 8.09 10.07 8.34
N TYR A 188 6.77 10.22 8.25
CA TYR A 188 6.14 11.53 8.18
C TYR A 188 6.53 12.45 9.34
N ILE A 189 6.60 11.92 10.57
CA ILE A 189 7.02 12.72 11.74
C ILE A 189 8.48 13.16 11.61
N TYR A 190 9.35 12.28 11.13
CA TYR A 190 10.75 12.67 10.90
C TYR A 190 10.86 13.76 9.83
N GLU A 191 10.15 13.61 8.71
CA GLU A 191 10.10 14.64 7.67
C GLU A 191 9.49 15.96 8.17
N LEU A 192 8.44 15.90 8.97
CA LEU A 192 7.80 17.08 9.56
C LEU A 192 8.82 17.91 10.37
N VAL A 193 9.64 17.24 11.15
CA VAL A 193 10.69 17.89 11.97
C VAL A 193 11.77 18.50 11.09
N GLU A 194 12.24 17.78 10.07
CA GLU A 194 13.29 18.26 9.16
C GLU A 194 12.82 19.43 8.27
N ARG A 195 11.58 19.41 7.84
CA ARG A 195 10.98 20.49 7.02
C ARG A 195 10.66 21.75 7.82
N ASN A 196 10.54 21.63 9.16
CA ASN A 196 10.10 22.71 10.02
C ASN A 196 11.09 23.00 11.19
N PRO A 197 12.40 23.18 10.94
CA PRO A 197 13.41 23.28 11.99
C PRO A 197 13.18 24.47 12.92
N ILE A 198 12.64 25.58 12.41
CA ILE A 198 12.35 26.78 13.21
C ILE A 198 11.34 26.51 14.34
N HIS A 199 10.44 25.53 14.18
CA HIS A 199 9.45 25.18 15.19
C HIS A 199 9.99 24.22 16.25
N PHE A 200 11.15 23.58 16.00
CA PHE A 200 11.78 22.59 16.89
C PHE A 200 13.12 23.05 17.47
N ARG A 201 13.78 24.04 16.85
CA ARG A 201 15.08 24.60 17.27
C ARG A 201 15.02 26.13 17.28
N PRO A 202 14.10 26.73 18.06
CA PRO A 202 13.91 28.17 18.03
C PRO A 202 15.16 28.97 18.40
N ASP A 203 16.01 28.41 19.27
CA ASP A 203 17.24 29.07 19.74
C ASP A 203 18.33 29.17 18.67
N GLU A 204 18.30 28.33 17.66
CA GLU A 204 19.24 28.37 16.53
C GLU A 204 18.86 29.43 15.47
N TYR A 205 17.61 29.83 15.41
CA TYR A 205 17.08 30.74 14.38
C TYR A 205 16.78 32.17 14.89
N GLY A 206 17.17 32.49 16.11
CA GLY A 206 17.06 33.83 16.70
C GLY A 206 15.66 34.23 17.16
N THR A 207 15.39 35.52 17.29
CA THR A 207 14.18 36.10 17.91
C THR A 207 12.90 35.98 17.05
N TYR A 208 12.74 34.94 16.25
CA TYR A 208 11.53 34.72 15.48
C TYR A 208 10.36 34.29 16.37
N LYS A 209 9.23 35.00 16.28
CA LYS A 209 7.96 34.65 16.95
C LYS A 209 7.24 33.48 16.21
N ALA A 210 7.96 32.42 15.87
CA ALA A 210 7.33 31.24 15.31
C ALA A 210 6.58 30.46 16.40
N GLU A 211 5.47 29.82 16.03
CA GLU A 211 4.79 28.87 16.89
C GLU A 211 5.76 27.73 17.24
N ILE A 212 5.97 27.44 18.51
CA ILE A 212 6.83 26.33 18.92
C ILE A 212 6.01 25.05 18.92
N TRP A 213 6.45 24.07 18.11
CA TRP A 213 5.80 22.77 17.98
C TRP A 213 6.40 21.71 18.89
N GLY A 214 7.67 21.88 19.24
CA GLY A 214 8.38 20.92 20.04
C GLY A 214 9.82 21.32 20.34
N LYS A 215 10.64 20.34 20.65
CA LYS A 215 12.09 20.47 20.77
C LYS A 215 12.79 19.18 20.38
N LEU A 216 14.08 19.29 20.04
CA LEU A 216 15.00 18.16 19.92
C LEU A 216 15.92 18.16 21.13
N GLU A 217 16.05 17.04 21.81
CA GLU A 217 16.90 16.90 22.98
C GLU A 217 17.50 15.49 23.04
N TYR A 218 18.82 15.38 23.10
CA TYR A 218 19.57 14.11 23.15
C TYR A 218 19.24 13.11 22.02
N GLY A 219 18.88 13.62 20.85
CA GLY A 219 18.48 12.79 19.71
C GLY A 219 16.99 12.45 19.66
N ASP A 220 16.25 12.71 20.74
CA ASP A 220 14.81 12.45 20.80
C ASP A 220 13.99 13.66 20.33
N ILE A 221 12.82 13.37 19.77
CA ILE A 221 11.87 14.38 19.29
C ILE A 221 10.75 14.53 20.32
N TYR A 222 10.60 15.72 20.87
CA TYR A 222 9.50 16.09 21.78
C TYR A 222 8.51 16.96 21.04
N ILE A 223 7.32 16.47 20.72
CA ILE A 223 6.26 17.22 20.03
C ILE A 223 5.14 17.53 21.02
N ILE A 224 4.69 18.79 21.08
CA ILE A 224 3.55 19.19 21.89
C ILE A 224 2.33 18.37 21.47
N LYS A 225 1.63 17.74 22.42
CA LYS A 225 0.56 16.77 22.14
C LYS A 225 -0.53 17.31 21.20
N SER A 226 -0.95 18.55 21.36
CA SER A 226 -1.95 19.18 20.51
C SER A 226 -1.46 19.42 19.08
N VAL A 227 -0.18 19.76 18.93
CA VAL A 227 0.46 19.89 17.62
C VAL A 227 0.58 18.53 16.96
N PHE A 228 1.05 17.53 17.70
CA PHE A 228 1.14 16.16 17.22
C PHE A 228 -0.21 15.65 16.66
N ASP A 229 -1.30 15.83 17.44
CA ASP A 229 -2.63 15.39 16.99
C ASP A 229 -3.10 16.15 15.75
N ARG A 230 -2.82 17.45 15.68
CA ARG A 230 -3.16 18.30 14.54
C ARG A 230 -2.43 17.82 13.28
N GLU A 231 -1.11 17.69 13.35
CA GLU A 231 -0.29 17.32 12.19
C GLU A 231 -0.58 15.90 11.71
N MET A 232 -0.74 14.95 12.64
CA MET A 232 -1.16 13.57 12.30
C MET A 232 -2.52 13.55 11.60
N SER A 233 -3.49 14.34 12.08
CA SER A 233 -4.82 14.45 11.46
C SER A 233 -4.77 15.08 10.08
N ILE A 234 -3.94 16.12 9.88
CA ILE A 234 -3.74 16.78 8.58
C ILE A 234 -3.18 15.77 7.56
N ALA A 235 -2.22 14.95 8.00
CA ALA A 235 -1.62 13.90 7.17
C ALA A 235 -2.51 12.64 7.01
N GLY A 236 -3.67 12.59 7.69
CA GLY A 236 -4.60 11.48 7.61
C GLY A 236 -4.26 10.28 8.49
N PHE A 237 -3.29 10.40 9.41
CA PHE A 237 -2.92 9.34 10.34
C PHE A 237 -3.72 9.38 11.64
N ASN A 238 -3.94 8.20 12.25
CA ASN A 238 -4.57 8.09 13.56
C ASN A 238 -3.52 8.21 14.67
N SER A 239 -3.49 9.35 15.36
CA SER A 239 -2.51 9.64 16.43
C SER A 239 -2.58 8.65 17.60
N THR A 240 -3.77 8.12 17.92
CA THR A 240 -3.96 7.18 19.04
C THR A 240 -3.43 5.79 18.70
N GLU A 241 -3.68 5.31 17.49
CA GLU A 241 -3.18 4.04 16.97
C GLU A 241 -1.67 4.08 16.82
N PHE A 242 -1.15 5.15 16.23
CA PHE A 242 0.29 5.36 16.13
C PHE A 242 0.98 5.33 17.50
N MET A 243 0.49 6.06 18.50
CA MET A 243 1.09 6.04 19.85
C MET A 243 1.01 4.66 20.49
N ALA A 244 -0.02 3.86 20.19
CA ALA A 244 -0.12 2.49 20.69
C ALA A 244 0.94 1.60 20.03
N TRP A 245 1.10 1.70 18.72
CA TRP A 245 2.10 1.00 17.95
C TRP A 245 3.52 1.42 18.36
N ALA A 246 3.82 2.72 18.42
CA ALA A 246 5.11 3.27 18.78
C ALA A 246 5.55 2.87 20.21
N ASN A 247 4.58 2.75 21.13
CA ASN A 247 4.86 2.27 22.48
C ASN A 247 5.22 0.77 22.50
N ARG A 248 4.51 -0.06 21.73
CA ARG A 248 4.80 -1.51 21.62
C ARG A 248 6.18 -1.77 20.99
N ASN A 249 6.56 -0.94 20.01
CA ASN A 249 7.81 -1.07 19.27
C ASN A 249 8.99 -0.30 19.91
N GLY A 250 8.82 0.25 21.11
CA GLY A 250 9.90 0.95 21.80
C GLY A 250 10.33 2.29 21.20
N VAL A 251 9.59 2.78 20.18
CA VAL A 251 9.82 4.07 19.52
C VAL A 251 9.35 5.23 20.39
N LEU A 252 8.33 5.01 21.20
CA LEU A 252 7.78 6.03 22.10
C LEU A 252 8.45 5.98 23.48
N LEU A 253 8.95 7.11 23.96
CA LEU A 253 9.39 7.25 25.34
C LEU A 253 8.19 7.50 26.24
N SER A 254 7.75 6.47 26.93
CA SER A 254 6.63 6.53 27.88
C SER A 254 7.13 6.89 29.28
N ASP A 255 6.30 7.57 30.09
CA ASP A 255 6.54 7.86 31.49
C ASP A 255 5.45 7.23 32.34
N ASN A 256 5.84 6.35 33.29
CA ASN A 256 4.93 5.66 34.19
C ASN A 256 3.69 5.02 33.50
N GLY A 257 3.87 4.37 32.34
CA GLY A 257 2.81 3.74 31.58
C GLY A 257 1.93 4.74 30.76
N ARG A 258 2.23 6.02 30.80
CA ARG A 258 1.55 7.04 29.99
C ARG A 258 2.28 7.23 28.67
N ARG A 259 1.54 7.27 27.58
CA ARG A 259 2.07 7.50 26.22
C ARG A 259 2.49 8.95 25.95
N THR A 260 2.39 9.82 26.94
CA THR A 260 2.83 11.22 26.88
C THR A 260 3.75 11.52 28.05
N LYS A 261 4.71 12.38 27.82
CA LYS A 261 5.69 12.84 28.84
C LYS A 261 5.58 14.34 29.01
N LYS A 262 5.66 14.83 30.25
CA LYS A 262 5.76 16.27 30.50
C LYS A 262 7.18 16.73 30.19
N ALA A 263 7.32 17.73 29.34
CA ALA A 263 8.59 18.35 29.01
C ALA A 263 8.51 19.88 29.15
N ARG A 264 9.63 20.49 29.51
CA ARG A 264 9.75 21.95 29.48
C ARG A 264 10.13 22.36 28.06
N ILE A 265 9.25 23.12 27.42
CA ILE A 265 9.45 23.69 26.08
C ILE A 265 9.34 25.21 26.26
N ALA A 266 10.38 25.94 25.87
CA ALA A 266 10.52 27.34 26.17
C ALA A 266 10.34 27.58 27.70
N ASN A 267 9.42 28.42 28.11
CA ASN A 267 9.17 28.75 29.51
C ASN A 267 7.99 28.00 30.15
N SER A 268 7.42 26.98 29.46
CA SER A 268 6.22 26.27 29.90
C SER A 268 6.43 24.76 29.98
N THR A 269 5.80 24.13 30.97
CA THR A 269 5.73 22.66 31.05
C THR A 269 4.48 22.18 30.33
N VAL A 270 4.67 21.41 29.25
CA VAL A 270 3.58 20.93 28.39
C VAL A 270 3.62 19.41 28.27
N ASN A 271 2.47 18.81 27.91
CA ASN A 271 2.42 17.40 27.55
C ASN A 271 2.97 17.22 26.14
N THR A 272 3.89 16.27 25.99
CA THR A 272 4.53 15.95 24.71
C THR A 272 4.38 14.48 24.37
N VAL A 273 4.40 14.18 23.07
CA VAL A 273 4.72 12.87 22.52
C VAL A 273 6.22 12.86 22.28
N CYS A 274 6.92 11.91 22.88
CA CYS A 274 8.37 11.81 22.79
C CYS A 274 8.79 10.59 21.98
N ILE A 275 9.44 10.82 20.85
CA ILE A 275 9.81 9.80 19.86
C ILE A 275 11.32 9.69 19.80
N ARG A 276 11.83 8.47 19.89
CA ARG A 276 13.25 8.17 19.68
C ARG A 276 13.64 8.36 18.22
N ARG A 277 14.84 8.92 18.00
CA ARG A 277 15.36 9.17 16.65
C ARG A 277 16.52 8.22 16.28
N ASN A 278 16.79 7.18 17.03
CA ASN A 278 17.89 6.27 16.72
C ASN A 278 17.65 5.54 15.38
N GLN A 279 18.50 5.84 14.40
CA GLN A 279 18.48 5.20 13.07
C GLN A 279 18.72 3.69 13.12
N THR A 280 19.41 3.17 14.14
CA THR A 280 19.68 1.74 14.33
C THR A 280 18.44 0.93 14.71
N ASP A 281 17.42 1.55 15.29
CA ASP A 281 16.21 0.85 15.72
C ASP A 281 15.20 0.65 14.58
N ILE A 282 15.30 1.41 13.49
CA ILE A 282 14.44 1.27 12.30
C ILE A 282 14.78 -0.02 11.54
N GLU A 283 16.06 -0.41 11.47
CA GLU A 283 16.49 -1.68 10.88
C GLU A 283 16.08 -2.88 11.74
N ALA A 284 16.04 -2.73 13.07
CA ALA A 284 15.58 -3.76 13.98
C ALA A 284 14.05 -3.95 13.95
N LEU A 285 13.27 -2.90 13.64
CA LEU A 285 11.81 -2.98 13.51
C LEU A 285 11.37 -3.83 12.31
N ASN A 286 12.18 -3.91 11.26
CA ASN A 286 11.92 -4.74 10.09
C ASN A 286 12.10 -6.26 10.37
N VAL A 287 12.64 -6.65 11.52
CA VAL A 287 12.89 -8.06 11.90
C VAL A 287 11.77 -8.69 12.75
N TYR A 288 10.83 -7.89 13.29
CA TYR A 288 9.86 -8.35 14.30
C TYR A 288 8.39 -8.33 13.89
N THR A 289 8.06 -8.39 12.60
CA THR A 289 6.66 -8.57 12.16
C THR A 289 6.35 -9.98 11.64
N ASP A 290 7.14 -10.97 12.01
CA ASP A 290 6.77 -12.38 11.92
C ASP A 290 6.18 -12.81 13.26
N ASP A 291 4.93 -12.48 13.51
CA ASP A 291 4.09 -13.25 14.42
C ASP A 291 2.63 -13.14 13.96
N ASP A 292 2.18 -14.25 13.42
CA ASP A 292 0.81 -14.69 13.28
C ASP A 292 -0.03 -14.35 14.51
N ASP A 293 -1.05 -13.54 14.32
CA ASP A 293 -2.34 -13.67 15.02
C ASP A 293 -3.33 -12.69 14.39
N LEU A 294 -3.81 -13.04 13.18
CA LEU A 294 -5.09 -12.55 12.71
C LEU A 294 -6.10 -13.66 12.93
N PRO A 295 -7.15 -13.47 13.75
CA PRO A 295 -8.22 -14.44 13.87
C PRO A 295 -8.90 -14.63 12.51
N MET A 296 -9.10 -15.91 12.16
CA MET A 296 -9.81 -16.36 10.97
C MET A 296 -11.27 -15.89 10.94
#